data_88df3a622ac225ae2918d353d9566193
#
_entry.id   88df3a622ac225ae2918d353d9566193
#
_cell.length_a   1.000
_cell.length_b   1.000
_cell.length_c   1.000
_cell.angle_alpha   90.00
_cell.angle_beta   90.00
_cell.angle_gamma   90.00
#
_symmetry.space_group_name_H-M   'P 1'
#
loop_
_entity.id
_entity.type
_entity.pdbx_description
1 polymer ?
#
loop_
_entity_poly.entity_id
_entity_poly.type
_entity_poly.pdbx_seq_one_letter_code
_entity_poly.pdbx_strand_id
1 'polypeptide(L)'
;MKGAGIPLVGMEPEITATGPKLGIYLKQGITGIGTVTYYDPATGTFGTLGHGVNNSRGDLLSMTRGNVYPASIVSVQKGKAGTPGQLKGALKSDTLLGSLSGNTARGVFGKVSLGWQGSAIPTAESDAVRLGPASIRSTVDSSGPREYSVEILKIYPKSRADGRNLLIRITDPALLEATGGIVQGMSGSPIIQDGKLVGAVTHVCVFG
;
A
#
# COMPACT_ATOMS: atom_id res chain seq x y z
N MET A 1 -5.22 -11.66 11.63
CA MET A 1 -4.52 -10.52 11.02
C MET A 1 -5.26 -9.25 11.34
N LYS A 2 -4.56 -8.15 11.54
CA LYS A 2 -5.18 -6.85 11.83
C LYS A 2 -5.05 -5.98 10.59
N GLY A 3 -6.16 -5.44 10.09
CA GLY A 3 -6.15 -4.49 8.97
C GLY A 3 -5.66 -3.14 9.47
N ALA A 4 -4.51 -2.71 8.98
CA ALA A 4 -3.91 -1.44 9.35
C ALA A 4 -3.78 -0.55 8.12
N GLY A 5 -4.57 0.49 8.04
CA GLY A 5 -4.45 1.50 6.98
C GLY A 5 -3.36 2.55 7.25
N ILE A 6 -2.21 2.14 7.81
CA ILE A 6 -1.13 3.05 8.18
C ILE A 6 -0.16 3.24 7.02
N PRO A 7 0.18 4.48 6.63
CA PRO A 7 1.20 4.69 5.62
C PRO A 7 2.58 4.37 6.20
N LEU A 8 3.27 3.45 5.54
CA LEU A 8 4.66 3.11 5.85
C LEU A 8 5.45 3.15 4.55
N VAL A 9 6.55 3.86 4.50
CA VAL A 9 7.63 3.52 3.57
C VAL A 9 8.87 4.40 3.69
N GLY A 10 9.99 3.79 3.72
CA GLY A 10 11.27 4.29 3.28
C GLY A 10 12.13 3.10 2.93
N MET A 11 12.63 3.04 1.74
CA MET A 11 13.61 2.04 1.32
C MET A 11 14.93 2.76 1.10
N GLU A 12 15.91 2.52 1.96
CA GLU A 12 17.30 2.93 1.73
C GLU A 12 18.14 1.67 1.50
N PRO A 13 18.81 1.52 0.35
CA PRO A 13 19.86 0.52 0.21
C PRO A 13 21.09 0.99 0.97
N GLU A 14 21.60 0.14 1.83
CA GLU A 14 22.88 0.38 2.47
C GLU A 14 24.00 0.21 1.44
N ILE A 15 24.75 1.30 1.19
CA ILE A 15 25.93 1.28 0.35
C ILE A 15 27.13 1.00 1.24
N THR A 16 27.72 -0.18 1.08
CA THR A 16 29.04 -0.44 1.61
C THR A 16 30.06 0.25 0.72
N ALA A 17 30.68 1.32 1.25
CA ALA A 17 31.73 2.05 0.57
C ALA A 17 33.04 1.27 0.60
N THR A 18 33.31 0.45 -0.40
CA THR A 18 34.68 0.04 -0.76
C THR A 18 34.72 -0.25 -2.24
N GLY A 19 35.23 0.70 -3.03
CA GLY A 19 35.55 0.48 -4.43
C GLY A 19 35.97 1.76 -5.16
N PRO A 20 36.82 1.64 -6.20
CA PRO A 20 37.41 2.76 -6.90
C PRO A 20 36.37 3.60 -7.63
N LYS A 21 36.56 4.88 -7.60
CA LYS A 21 35.76 5.90 -8.28
C LYS A 21 35.82 5.74 -9.80
N LEU A 22 34.91 5.02 -10.36
CA LEU A 22 34.59 5.09 -11.78
C LEU A 22 33.29 5.89 -11.90
N GLY A 23 33.26 6.99 -12.64
CA GLY A 23 32.19 7.95 -12.80
C GLY A 23 30.78 7.41 -13.05
N ILE A 24 30.32 6.57 -12.16
CA ILE A 24 28.99 5.96 -12.15
C ILE A 24 28.15 6.74 -11.14
N TYR A 25 27.06 7.35 -11.59
CA TYR A 25 26.03 7.87 -10.73
C TYR A 25 25.36 6.71 -9.99
N LEU A 26 25.80 6.45 -8.77
CA LEU A 26 25.10 5.57 -7.86
C LEU A 26 23.84 6.30 -7.38
N LYS A 27 22.69 5.89 -7.83
CA LYS A 27 21.41 6.34 -7.29
C LYS A 27 21.26 5.74 -5.90
N GLN A 28 21.50 6.54 -4.88
CA GLN A 28 21.32 6.14 -3.49
C GLN A 28 19.83 5.98 -3.22
N GLY A 29 19.40 4.75 -3.02
CA GLY A 29 18.10 4.42 -2.49
C GLY A 29 16.89 4.75 -3.37
N ILE A 30 15.86 3.95 -3.24
CA ILE A 30 14.53 4.26 -3.75
C ILE A 30 13.63 4.37 -2.53
N THR A 31 13.00 5.53 -2.41
CA THR A 31 12.01 5.81 -1.38
C THR A 31 10.63 5.78 -2.02
N GLY A 32 9.68 5.09 -1.39
CA GLY A 32 8.29 5.05 -1.83
C GLY A 32 7.33 5.17 -0.65
N ILE A 33 6.09 5.51 -0.91
CA ILE A 33 5.02 5.53 0.09
C ILE A 33 4.01 4.46 -0.29
N GLY A 34 3.63 3.64 0.67
CA GLY A 34 2.61 2.61 0.52
C GLY A 34 1.74 2.51 1.77
N THR A 35 0.70 1.72 1.68
CA THR A 35 -0.21 1.47 2.79
C THR A 35 -0.06 0.03 3.28
N VAL A 36 0.12 -0.16 4.59
CA VAL A 36 0.15 -1.50 5.18
C VAL A 36 -1.24 -2.11 5.09
N THR A 37 -1.33 -3.27 4.44
CA THR A 37 -2.57 -4.02 4.31
C THR A 37 -2.88 -4.77 5.60
N TYR A 38 -1.88 -5.47 6.14
CA TYR A 38 -2.02 -6.24 7.38
C TYR A 38 -0.74 -6.20 8.21
N TYR A 39 -0.92 -6.41 9.49
CA TYR A 39 0.12 -6.60 10.48
C TYR A 39 -0.25 -7.76 11.39
N ASP A 40 0.69 -8.67 11.62
CA ASP A 40 0.57 -9.76 12.58
C ASP A 40 1.41 -9.42 13.83
N PRO A 41 0.78 -9.08 14.96
CA PRO A 41 1.50 -8.70 16.17
C PRO A 41 2.23 -9.86 16.84
N ALA A 42 1.88 -11.12 16.55
CA ALA A 42 2.56 -12.27 17.13
C ALA A 42 3.95 -12.49 16.54
N THR A 43 4.12 -12.17 15.25
CA THR A 43 5.39 -12.34 14.54
C THR A 43 6.08 -11.04 14.19
N GLY A 44 5.39 -9.90 14.35
CA GLY A 44 5.84 -8.60 13.88
C GLY A 44 5.83 -8.46 12.35
N THR A 45 5.29 -9.43 11.60
CA THR A 45 5.26 -9.38 10.15
C THR A 45 4.18 -8.46 9.62
N PHE A 46 4.46 -7.78 8.54
CA PHE A 46 3.49 -6.97 7.81
C PHE A 46 3.59 -7.22 6.31
N GLY A 47 2.52 -6.88 5.60
CA GLY A 47 2.50 -6.85 4.15
C GLY A 47 1.76 -5.63 3.62
N THR A 48 2.31 -5.06 2.54
CA THR A 48 1.62 -4.10 1.69
C THR A 48 1.29 -4.84 0.39
N LEU A 49 0.05 -5.27 0.25
CA LEU A 49 -0.38 -6.04 -0.91
C LEU A 49 -0.63 -5.12 -2.11
N GLY A 50 -0.46 -5.66 -3.31
CA GLY A 50 -0.80 -4.96 -4.54
C GLY A 50 0.25 -5.12 -5.61
N HIS A 51 1.34 -4.42 -5.50
CA HIS A 51 2.47 -4.49 -6.41
C HIS A 51 3.77 -4.21 -5.66
N GLY A 52 4.87 -4.69 -6.21
CA GLY A 52 6.19 -4.34 -5.71
C GLY A 52 6.63 -2.95 -6.12
N VAL A 53 7.77 -2.55 -5.61
CA VAL A 53 8.46 -1.33 -6.04
C VAL A 53 9.24 -1.63 -7.30
N ASN A 54 8.97 -0.86 -8.34
CA ASN A 54 9.56 -1.00 -9.65
C ASN A 54 10.53 0.16 -9.96
N ASN A 55 11.46 -0.08 -10.87
CA ASN A 55 12.30 0.99 -11.42
C ASN A 55 11.52 1.86 -12.43
N SER A 56 12.19 2.86 -13.00
CA SER A 56 11.58 3.76 -14.00
C SER A 56 11.19 3.06 -15.31
N ARG A 57 11.66 1.83 -15.54
CA ARG A 57 11.30 1.00 -16.71
C ARG A 57 10.15 0.04 -16.41
N GLY A 58 9.67 0.00 -15.17
CA GLY A 58 8.61 -0.91 -14.75
C GLY A 58 9.09 -2.29 -14.27
N ASP A 59 10.41 -2.54 -14.23
CA ASP A 59 10.94 -3.80 -13.74
C ASP A 59 10.93 -3.83 -12.22
N LEU A 60 10.60 -4.98 -11.65
CA LEU A 60 10.65 -5.19 -10.21
C LEU A 60 12.08 -4.99 -9.69
N LEU A 61 12.22 -4.12 -8.70
CA LEU A 61 13.52 -3.88 -8.08
C LEU A 61 13.98 -5.07 -7.26
N SER A 62 15.18 -5.53 -7.57
CA SER A 62 15.88 -6.46 -6.68
C SER A 62 16.25 -5.71 -5.40
N MET A 63 15.79 -6.23 -4.28
CA MET A 63 16.03 -5.64 -2.96
C MET A 63 16.92 -6.57 -2.15
N THR A 64 18.07 -6.05 -1.72
CA THR A 64 18.96 -6.75 -0.78
C THR A 64 18.64 -6.39 0.67
N ARG A 65 18.28 -5.13 0.91
CA ARG A 65 17.89 -4.60 2.23
C ARG A 65 16.89 -3.47 2.03
N GLY A 66 16.07 -3.21 3.05
CA GLY A 66 15.18 -2.06 3.09
C GLY A 66 14.79 -1.74 4.52
N ASN A 67 14.56 -0.48 4.80
CA ASN A 67 14.12 0.02 6.10
C ASN A 67 12.68 0.51 6.01
N VAL A 68 11.99 0.47 7.13
CA VAL A 68 10.59 0.90 7.28
C VAL A 68 10.52 2.05 8.26
N TYR A 69 9.96 3.15 7.82
CA TYR A 69 9.79 4.37 8.61
C TYR A 69 8.33 4.81 8.65
N PRO A 70 7.90 5.55 9.68
CA PRO A 70 6.60 6.19 9.65
C PRO A 70 6.57 7.24 8.54
N ALA A 71 5.41 7.38 7.91
CA ALA A 71 5.15 8.45 6.96
C ALA A 71 3.87 9.19 7.34
N SER A 72 3.82 10.49 7.06
CA SER A 72 2.63 11.30 7.18
C SER A 72 2.22 11.84 5.82
N ILE A 73 0.92 11.90 5.55
CA ILE A 73 0.40 12.52 4.33
C ILE A 73 0.41 14.04 4.53
N VAL A 74 1.10 14.74 3.65
CA VAL A 74 1.25 16.21 3.70
C VAL A 74 0.36 16.93 2.69
N SER A 75 0.03 16.28 1.57
CA SER A 75 -0.92 16.83 0.60
C SER A 75 -1.46 15.75 -0.33
N VAL A 76 -2.57 16.07 -0.98
CA VAL A 76 -3.22 15.21 -1.97
C VAL A 76 -3.31 15.95 -3.29
N GLN A 77 -2.79 15.33 -4.34
CA GLN A 77 -3.10 15.72 -5.71
C GLN A 77 -4.32 14.92 -6.15
N LYS A 78 -5.45 15.59 -6.37
CA LYS A 78 -6.69 14.91 -6.80
C LYS A 78 -6.51 14.25 -8.17
N GLY A 79 -7.09 13.06 -8.30
CA GLY A 79 -7.26 12.40 -9.59
C GLY A 79 -8.29 13.12 -10.45
N LYS A 80 -8.11 13.05 -11.76
CA LYS A 80 -9.04 13.55 -12.80
C LYS A 80 -9.17 12.50 -13.88
N ALA A 81 -10.19 12.59 -14.72
CA ALA A 81 -10.32 11.75 -15.90
C ALA A 81 -9.01 11.77 -16.72
N GLY A 82 -8.50 10.60 -17.05
CA GLY A 82 -7.24 10.43 -17.78
C GLY A 82 -5.96 10.67 -16.98
N THR A 83 -6.02 11.15 -15.72
CA THR A 83 -4.83 11.45 -14.92
C THR A 83 -5.00 10.95 -13.48
N PRO A 84 -4.21 9.96 -13.04
CA PRO A 84 -4.27 9.49 -11.66
C PRO A 84 -3.78 10.58 -10.72
N GLY A 85 -4.45 10.70 -9.56
CA GLY A 85 -3.95 11.54 -8.46
C GLY A 85 -2.86 10.86 -7.65
N GLN A 86 -2.35 11.57 -6.65
CA GLN A 86 -1.25 11.08 -5.81
C GLN A 86 -1.35 11.61 -4.38
N LEU A 87 -1.11 10.75 -3.41
CA LEU A 87 -0.79 11.14 -2.04
C LEU A 87 0.69 11.54 -1.98
N LYS A 88 0.96 12.73 -1.44
CA LYS A 88 2.32 13.19 -1.15
C LYS A 88 2.57 13.05 0.34
N GLY A 89 3.61 12.33 0.71
CA GLY A 89 3.96 12.11 2.10
C GLY A 89 5.35 12.58 2.44
N ALA A 90 5.57 12.77 3.73
CA ALA A 90 6.87 13.02 4.32
C ALA A 90 7.27 11.84 5.21
N LEU A 91 8.51 11.42 5.08
CA LEU A 91 9.14 10.40 5.92
C LEU A 91 9.56 11.00 7.26
N LYS A 92 9.36 10.24 8.33
CA LYS A 92 9.99 10.49 9.63
C LYS A 92 11.22 9.58 9.74
N SER A 93 12.31 9.98 9.10
CA SER A 93 13.54 9.18 8.98
C SER A 93 14.32 9.01 10.28
N ASP A 94 13.96 9.72 11.33
CA ASP A 94 14.51 9.61 12.69
C ASP A 94 13.95 8.41 13.48
N THR A 95 12.91 7.78 12.98
CA THR A 95 12.19 6.70 13.68
C THR A 95 12.17 5.43 12.84
N LEU A 96 13.20 4.60 12.94
CA LEU A 96 13.22 3.29 12.29
C LEU A 96 12.19 2.37 12.95
N LEU A 97 11.22 1.86 12.17
CA LEU A 97 10.21 0.92 12.64
C LEU A 97 10.59 -0.54 12.44
N GLY A 98 11.39 -0.83 11.43
CA GLY A 98 11.78 -2.18 11.10
C GLY A 98 12.42 -2.32 9.73
N SER A 99 12.42 -3.54 9.21
CA SER A 99 13.10 -3.89 7.96
C SER A 99 12.16 -4.57 6.97
N LEU A 100 12.47 -4.40 5.70
CA LEU A 100 11.84 -5.12 4.60
C LEU A 100 12.55 -6.48 4.43
N SER A 101 11.77 -7.52 4.15
CA SER A 101 12.25 -8.88 3.86
C SER A 101 12.02 -9.31 2.42
N GLY A 102 11.15 -8.62 1.69
CA GLY A 102 10.86 -8.97 0.31
C GLY A 102 10.14 -7.87 -0.47
N ASN A 103 10.58 -7.71 -1.73
CA ASN A 103 9.89 -6.93 -2.75
C ASN A 103 9.49 -7.89 -3.86
N THR A 104 8.20 -8.10 -4.03
CA THR A 104 7.65 -9.10 -4.96
C THR A 104 6.62 -8.46 -5.89
N ALA A 105 6.27 -9.14 -6.97
CA ALA A 105 5.19 -8.69 -7.85
C ALA A 105 3.82 -8.54 -7.15
N ARG A 106 3.65 -9.15 -5.98
CA ARG A 106 2.40 -9.13 -5.21
C ARG A 106 2.40 -8.15 -4.04
N GLY A 107 3.51 -7.45 -3.80
CA GLY A 107 3.64 -6.50 -2.71
C GLY A 107 4.99 -6.51 -2.02
N VAL A 108 5.09 -5.71 -0.99
CA VAL A 108 6.28 -5.55 -0.15
C VAL A 108 6.01 -6.13 1.23
N PHE A 109 6.95 -6.87 1.77
CA PHE A 109 6.83 -7.58 3.04
C PHE A 109 8.00 -7.26 3.96
N GLY A 110 7.76 -7.35 5.25
CA GLY A 110 8.81 -7.07 6.23
C GLY A 110 8.40 -7.38 7.65
N LYS A 111 9.25 -6.92 8.58
CA LYS A 111 9.01 -6.99 10.02
C LYS A 111 9.12 -5.61 10.63
N VAL A 112 8.19 -5.28 11.51
CA VAL A 112 8.19 -4.04 12.30
C VAL A 112 7.93 -4.36 13.76
N SER A 113 8.52 -3.55 14.65
CA SER A 113 8.24 -3.60 16.07
C SER A 113 7.29 -2.46 16.41
N LEU A 114 6.00 -2.72 16.29
CA LEU A 114 4.95 -1.76 16.66
C LEU A 114 4.27 -2.25 17.93
N GLY A 115 4.15 -1.38 18.90
CA GLY A 115 3.28 -1.59 20.07
C GLY A 115 1.80 -1.49 19.66
N TRP A 116 1.37 -2.33 18.72
CA TRP A 116 0.04 -2.23 18.13
C TRP A 116 -1.04 -2.70 19.10
N GLN A 117 -1.98 -1.80 19.35
CA GLN A 117 -3.20 -2.08 20.11
C GLN A 117 -4.40 -1.99 19.16
N GLY A 118 -5.02 -3.09 18.83
CA GLY A 118 -6.19 -3.08 17.96
C GLY A 118 -6.82 -4.47 17.86
N SER A 119 -8.06 -4.56 17.40
CA SER A 119 -8.76 -5.82 17.20
C SER A 119 -8.28 -6.53 15.94
N ALA A 120 -8.19 -7.86 16.01
CA ALA A 120 -7.95 -8.68 14.83
C ALA A 120 -9.15 -8.62 13.90
N ILE A 121 -8.89 -8.54 12.59
CA ILE A 121 -9.91 -8.67 11.55
C ILE A 121 -9.70 -10.05 10.91
N PRO A 122 -10.73 -10.92 10.87
CA PRO A 122 -10.62 -12.22 10.21
C PRO A 122 -10.46 -12.02 8.69
N THR A 123 -9.80 -12.95 8.04
CA THR A 123 -9.76 -13.02 6.58
C THR A 123 -10.99 -13.77 6.07
N ALA A 124 -11.56 -13.33 4.95
CA ALA A 124 -12.59 -14.07 4.26
C ALA A 124 -11.98 -15.18 3.39
N GLU A 125 -12.71 -16.28 3.26
CA GLU A 125 -12.46 -17.22 2.18
C GLU A 125 -12.75 -16.53 0.84
N SER A 126 -12.01 -16.89 -0.18
CA SER A 126 -12.08 -16.19 -1.47
C SER A 126 -13.40 -16.37 -2.23
N ASP A 127 -14.19 -17.38 -1.90
CA ASP A 127 -15.54 -17.64 -2.41
C ASP A 127 -16.63 -16.92 -1.62
N ALA A 128 -16.29 -16.38 -0.45
CA ALA A 128 -17.20 -15.59 0.38
C ALA A 128 -17.30 -14.12 -0.06
N VAL A 129 -16.43 -13.67 -0.98
CA VAL A 129 -16.45 -12.30 -1.49
C VAL A 129 -17.65 -12.10 -2.43
N ARG A 130 -18.41 -11.03 -2.21
CA ARG A 130 -19.65 -10.73 -2.95
C ARG A 130 -19.61 -9.37 -3.61
N LEU A 131 -20.42 -9.18 -4.65
CA LEU A 131 -20.72 -7.86 -5.22
C LEU A 131 -21.47 -7.01 -4.19
N GLY A 132 -21.30 -5.70 -4.25
CA GLY A 132 -22.02 -4.74 -3.42
C GLY A 132 -21.14 -4.04 -2.38
N PRO A 133 -21.73 -3.59 -1.27
CA PRO A 133 -21.07 -2.72 -0.30
C PRO A 133 -19.84 -3.38 0.34
N ALA A 134 -18.82 -2.56 0.52
CA ALA A 134 -17.59 -2.87 1.24
C ALA A 134 -16.97 -1.57 1.75
N SER A 135 -15.86 -1.64 2.42
CA SER A 135 -15.07 -0.47 2.80
C SER A 135 -13.59 -0.67 2.49
N ILE A 136 -12.88 0.44 2.42
CA ILE A 136 -11.40 0.43 2.44
C ILE A 136 -10.93 1.23 3.65
N ARG A 137 -9.78 0.83 4.22
CA ARG A 137 -9.14 1.62 5.26
C ARG A 137 -7.87 2.25 4.70
N SER A 138 -7.83 3.58 4.69
CA SER A 138 -6.71 4.35 4.10
C SER A 138 -6.44 5.61 4.91
N THR A 139 -5.20 6.10 4.80
CA THR A 139 -4.79 7.41 5.33
C THR A 139 -4.61 8.35 4.15
N VAL A 140 -5.41 9.41 4.09
CA VAL A 140 -5.36 10.39 3.01
C VAL A 140 -5.03 11.80 3.51
N ASP A 141 -4.97 11.97 4.80
CA ASP A 141 -4.59 13.24 5.46
C ASP A 141 -3.85 12.97 6.78
N SER A 142 -3.55 14.02 7.53
CA SER A 142 -2.84 13.97 8.81
C SER A 142 -3.67 13.40 9.97
N SER A 143 -4.97 13.15 9.78
CA SER A 143 -5.86 12.64 10.84
C SER A 143 -5.69 11.13 11.09
N GLY A 144 -4.89 10.46 10.27
CA GLY A 144 -4.64 9.02 10.39
C GLY A 144 -5.58 8.16 9.54
N PRO A 145 -5.58 6.84 9.78
CA PRO A 145 -6.35 5.90 8.99
C PRO A 145 -7.84 6.02 9.27
N ARG A 146 -8.64 6.10 8.20
CA ARG A 146 -10.10 6.08 8.24
C ARG A 146 -10.65 5.00 7.34
N GLU A 147 -11.89 4.63 7.62
CA GLU A 147 -12.67 3.71 6.80
C GLU A 147 -13.57 4.50 5.85
N TYR A 148 -13.55 4.12 4.58
CA TYR A 148 -14.29 4.77 3.50
C TYR A 148 -15.12 3.75 2.76
N SER A 149 -16.35 4.12 2.43
CA SER A 149 -17.27 3.26 1.71
C SER A 149 -16.84 3.07 0.26
N VAL A 150 -16.93 1.82 -0.19
CA VAL A 150 -16.71 1.41 -1.57
C VAL A 150 -17.77 0.39 -1.99
N GLU A 151 -17.84 0.11 -3.27
CA GLU A 151 -18.67 -0.94 -3.84
C GLU A 151 -17.81 -1.89 -4.67
N ILE A 152 -17.94 -3.20 -4.45
CA ILE A 152 -17.36 -4.23 -5.30
C ILE A 152 -18.26 -4.40 -6.52
N LEU A 153 -17.79 -3.94 -7.67
CA LEU A 153 -18.55 -3.93 -8.92
C LEU A 153 -18.40 -5.23 -9.70
N LYS A 154 -17.24 -5.86 -9.59
CA LYS A 154 -16.94 -7.07 -10.36
C LYS A 154 -15.92 -7.93 -9.64
N ILE A 155 -16.13 -9.24 -9.71
CA ILE A 155 -15.22 -10.26 -9.24
C ILE A 155 -14.75 -11.04 -10.47
N TYR A 156 -13.45 -11.07 -10.70
CA TYR A 156 -12.83 -11.79 -11.80
C TYR A 156 -12.34 -13.17 -11.34
N PRO A 157 -12.17 -14.12 -12.27
CA PRO A 157 -11.65 -15.43 -11.93
C PRO A 157 -10.30 -15.40 -11.22
N LYS A 158 -10.07 -16.31 -10.29
CA LYS A 158 -8.81 -16.46 -9.54
C LYS A 158 -7.60 -16.75 -10.46
N SER A 159 -7.86 -17.34 -11.62
CA SER A 159 -6.85 -17.66 -12.63
C SER A 159 -6.35 -16.47 -13.43
N ARG A 160 -6.84 -15.26 -13.17
CA ARG A 160 -6.39 -14.06 -13.86
C ARG A 160 -4.90 -13.82 -13.60
N ALA A 161 -4.11 -13.79 -14.68
CA ALA A 161 -2.65 -13.77 -14.61
C ALA A 161 -2.08 -12.52 -13.91
N ASP A 162 -2.79 -11.38 -14.01
CA ASP A 162 -2.37 -10.11 -13.39
C ASP A 162 -2.75 -10.00 -11.91
N GLY A 163 -3.44 -11.01 -11.33
CA GLY A 163 -3.85 -11.05 -9.94
C GLY A 163 -4.92 -10.01 -9.54
N ARG A 164 -5.49 -9.27 -10.50
CA ARG A 164 -6.51 -8.23 -10.26
C ARG A 164 -7.90 -8.86 -10.24
N ASN A 165 -8.31 -9.34 -9.08
CA ASN A 165 -9.53 -10.13 -8.98
C ASN A 165 -10.77 -9.31 -8.64
N LEU A 166 -10.63 -8.09 -8.12
CA LEU A 166 -11.73 -7.23 -7.74
C LEU A 166 -11.67 -5.90 -8.50
N LEU A 167 -12.83 -5.46 -9.01
CA LEU A 167 -13.05 -4.08 -9.44
C LEU A 167 -13.91 -3.39 -8.40
N ILE A 168 -13.39 -2.32 -7.82
CA ILE A 168 -14.11 -1.52 -6.81
C ILE A 168 -14.33 -0.10 -7.29
N ARG A 169 -15.36 0.53 -6.76
CA ARG A 169 -15.68 1.94 -6.94
C ARG A 169 -15.78 2.62 -5.58
N ILE A 170 -15.18 3.78 -5.44
CA ILE A 170 -15.37 4.64 -4.26
C ILE A 170 -16.80 5.18 -4.29
N THR A 171 -17.50 5.05 -3.16
CA THR A 171 -18.83 5.61 -2.95
C THR A 171 -18.85 6.63 -1.82
N ASP A 172 -17.78 6.73 -1.05
CA ASP A 172 -17.62 7.67 0.06
C ASP A 172 -17.47 9.11 -0.45
N PRO A 173 -18.40 10.04 -0.10
CA PRO A 173 -18.36 11.42 -0.58
C PRO A 173 -17.13 12.18 -0.09
N ALA A 174 -16.69 11.96 1.16
CA ALA A 174 -15.55 12.67 1.73
C ALA A 174 -14.25 12.23 1.05
N LEU A 175 -14.10 10.94 0.74
CA LEU A 175 -12.95 10.45 -0.01
C LEU A 175 -12.96 10.98 -1.45
N LEU A 176 -14.11 10.98 -2.12
CA LEU A 176 -14.24 11.55 -3.48
C LEU A 176 -13.90 13.03 -3.49
N GLU A 177 -14.35 13.78 -2.49
CA GLU A 177 -13.99 15.20 -2.36
C GLU A 177 -12.48 15.38 -2.13
N ALA A 178 -11.87 14.58 -1.27
CA ALA A 178 -10.45 14.70 -0.94
C ALA A 178 -9.52 14.27 -2.09
N THR A 179 -9.83 13.16 -2.75
CA THR A 179 -8.91 12.50 -3.69
C THR A 179 -9.39 12.41 -5.13
N GLY A 180 -10.69 12.58 -5.37
CA GLY A 180 -11.31 12.40 -6.70
C GLY A 180 -11.46 10.92 -7.09
N GLY A 181 -11.16 9.97 -6.20
CA GLY A 181 -11.17 8.54 -6.44
C GLY A 181 -9.99 7.83 -5.80
N ILE A 182 -9.63 6.64 -6.28
CA ILE A 182 -8.40 5.96 -5.87
C ILE A 182 -7.20 6.68 -6.49
N VAL A 183 -6.20 7.00 -5.67
CA VAL A 183 -5.00 7.72 -6.09
C VAL A 183 -3.74 6.92 -5.74
N GLN A 184 -2.61 7.27 -6.37
CA GLN A 184 -1.31 6.67 -6.06
C GLN A 184 -0.96 6.91 -4.58
N GLY A 185 -0.45 5.90 -3.91
CA GLY A 185 -0.20 5.87 -2.47
C GLY A 185 -1.29 5.14 -1.66
N MET A 186 -2.49 4.95 -2.23
CA MET A 186 -3.54 4.12 -1.61
C MET A 186 -3.35 2.62 -1.86
N SER A 187 -2.41 2.22 -2.71
CA SER A 187 -2.05 0.80 -2.90
C SER A 187 -1.70 0.16 -1.56
N GLY A 188 -2.27 -1.01 -1.28
CA GLY A 188 -2.17 -1.70 0.00
C GLY A 188 -3.35 -1.43 0.94
N SER A 189 -4.19 -0.44 0.70
CA SER A 189 -5.38 -0.19 1.53
C SER A 189 -6.24 -1.45 1.62
N PRO A 190 -6.48 -2.03 2.83
CA PRO A 190 -7.27 -3.23 2.98
C PRO A 190 -8.72 -2.98 2.56
N ILE A 191 -9.29 -3.95 1.85
CA ILE A 191 -10.72 -3.98 1.50
C ILE A 191 -11.41 -4.89 2.52
N ILE A 192 -12.44 -4.36 3.14
CA ILE A 192 -13.20 -5.03 4.20
C ILE A 192 -14.65 -5.17 3.75
N GLN A 193 -15.18 -6.39 3.85
CA GLN A 193 -16.58 -6.70 3.60
C GLN A 193 -17.10 -7.57 4.75
N ASP A 194 -18.24 -7.21 5.32
CA ASP A 194 -18.86 -7.90 6.45
C ASP A 194 -17.89 -8.14 7.62
N GLY A 195 -17.04 -7.17 7.92
CA GLY A 195 -16.05 -7.25 9.00
C GLY A 195 -14.85 -8.15 8.71
N LYS A 196 -14.68 -8.64 7.48
CA LYS A 196 -13.58 -9.52 7.07
C LYS A 196 -12.69 -8.85 6.03
N LEU A 197 -11.39 -9.12 6.10
CA LEU A 197 -10.44 -8.72 5.07
C LEU A 197 -10.66 -9.57 3.82
N VAL A 198 -11.03 -8.94 2.70
CA VAL A 198 -11.32 -9.62 1.43
C VAL A 198 -10.29 -9.34 0.34
N GLY A 199 -9.44 -8.33 0.51
CA GLY A 199 -8.44 -7.96 -0.47
C GLY A 199 -7.71 -6.68 -0.12
N ALA A 200 -7.03 -6.11 -1.12
CA ALA A 200 -6.35 -4.83 -1.00
C ALA A 200 -6.46 -4.03 -2.31
N VAL A 201 -6.44 -2.72 -2.19
CA VAL A 201 -6.32 -1.81 -3.34
C VAL A 201 -4.95 -2.00 -3.97
N THR A 202 -4.89 -2.17 -5.28
CA THR A 202 -3.63 -2.44 -5.99
C THR A 202 -3.33 -1.42 -7.09
N HIS A 203 -4.31 -1.11 -7.91
CA HIS A 203 -4.14 -0.27 -9.10
C HIS A 203 -5.30 0.72 -9.22
N VAL A 204 -5.00 1.87 -9.83
CA VAL A 204 -6.00 2.85 -10.22
C VAL A 204 -6.46 2.53 -11.65
N CYS A 205 -7.77 2.44 -11.86
CA CYS A 205 -8.35 2.47 -13.20
C CYS A 205 -8.75 3.90 -13.51
N VAL A 206 -8.14 4.50 -14.51
CA VAL A 206 -8.49 5.84 -14.98
C VAL A 206 -9.33 5.68 -16.23
N PHE A 207 -10.61 5.97 -16.11
CA PHE A 207 -11.51 6.03 -17.27
C PHE A 207 -11.48 7.47 -17.80
N GLY A 208 -11.21 7.62 -19.08
CA GLY A 208 -11.35 8.88 -19.82
C GLY A 208 -12.77 9.12 -20.24
#